data_c718494eea0ca1d2da104472d86a54f6
#
_entry.id   c718494eea0ca1d2da104472d86a54f6
#
_cell.length_a   1.000
_cell.length_b   1.000
_cell.length_c   1.000
_cell.angle_alpha   90.00
_cell.angle_beta   90.00
_cell.angle_gamma   90.00
#
_symmetry.space_group_name_H-M   'P 1'
#
loop_
_entity.id
_entity.type
_entity.pdbx_description
1 polymer ?
#
loop_
_entity_poly.entity_id
_entity_poly.type
_entity_poly.pdbx_seq_one_letter_code
_entity_poly.pdbx_strand_id
1 'polypeptide(L)'
;SVQSAQLGNDALSKSIHAGIIGFIIIILFLLLVYRIPGLAAGFALLSYVELMLLALNGFDLTLTLPGIAGIILNIGMAVDANVIIYARIREEIAAGKTVKSAIRIGFKKATSAIVDGNITTLIAALVLLWRGSGTVKGFATTLAIGIFIQLFTSLVISRGLVWMLYHMGFQKPAFYGKERVKRTIKFVEKR
;
A
#
# COMPACT_ATOMS: atom_id res chain seq x y z
N SER A 1 31.49 -16.60 -17.96
CA SER A 1 30.39 -15.62 -18.21
C SER A 1 29.01 -16.27 -18.33
N VAL A 2 28.90 -17.51 -18.87
CA VAL A 2 27.60 -18.21 -19.00
C VAL A 2 26.99 -18.57 -17.63
N GLN A 3 27.79 -19.04 -16.68
CA GLN A 3 27.35 -19.38 -15.32
C GLN A 3 26.83 -18.15 -14.56
N SER A 4 27.43 -16.97 -14.78
CA SER A 4 26.99 -15.71 -14.16
C SER A 4 25.61 -15.24 -14.69
N ALA A 5 25.34 -15.46 -15.98
CA ALA A 5 24.05 -15.14 -16.58
C ALA A 5 22.93 -16.10 -16.12
N GLN A 6 23.25 -17.41 -15.97
CA GLN A 6 22.31 -18.39 -15.45
C GLN A 6 21.94 -18.13 -13.99
N LEU A 7 22.92 -17.83 -13.13
CA LEU A 7 22.69 -17.46 -11.73
C LEU A 7 21.84 -16.18 -11.61
N GLY A 8 22.03 -15.20 -12.50
CA GLY A 8 21.23 -14.01 -12.55
C GLY A 8 19.76 -14.28 -12.91
N ASN A 9 19.52 -15.12 -13.93
CA ASN A 9 18.18 -15.50 -14.36
C ASN A 9 17.45 -16.34 -13.32
N ASP A 10 18.14 -17.27 -12.65
CA ASP A 10 17.56 -18.07 -11.57
C ASP A 10 17.17 -17.19 -10.36
N ALA A 11 18.03 -16.25 -9.98
CA ALA A 11 17.73 -15.31 -8.90
C ALA A 11 16.55 -14.41 -9.26
N LEU A 12 16.47 -13.93 -10.50
CA LEU A 12 15.35 -13.12 -11.01
C LEU A 12 14.04 -13.91 -10.95
N SER A 13 14.01 -15.12 -11.49
CA SER A 13 12.83 -15.99 -11.48
C SER A 13 12.35 -16.28 -10.06
N LYS A 14 13.25 -16.63 -9.14
CA LYS A 14 12.93 -16.88 -7.72
C LYS A 14 12.38 -15.63 -7.04
N SER A 15 12.94 -14.44 -7.32
CA SER A 15 12.47 -13.18 -6.77
C SER A 15 11.05 -12.82 -7.24
N ILE A 16 10.76 -13.04 -8.52
CA ILE A 16 9.42 -12.82 -9.08
C ILE A 16 8.40 -13.77 -8.44
N HIS A 17 8.73 -15.07 -8.34
CA HIS A 17 7.84 -16.03 -7.68
C HIS A 17 7.57 -15.68 -6.23
N ALA A 18 8.60 -15.32 -5.47
CA ALA A 18 8.45 -14.87 -4.10
C ALA A 18 7.57 -13.60 -4.00
N GLY A 19 7.74 -12.64 -4.91
CA GLY A 19 6.92 -11.45 -5.01
C GLY A 19 5.45 -11.76 -5.27
N ILE A 20 5.14 -12.67 -6.20
CA ILE A 20 3.77 -13.09 -6.51
C ILE A 20 3.12 -13.79 -5.30
N ILE A 21 3.84 -14.69 -4.64
CA ILE A 21 3.33 -15.38 -3.44
C ILE A 21 3.04 -14.35 -2.34
N GLY A 22 3.98 -13.45 -2.07
CA GLY A 22 3.80 -12.37 -1.10
C GLY A 22 2.61 -11.48 -1.43
N PHE A 23 2.44 -11.12 -2.70
CA PHE A 23 1.32 -10.33 -3.18
C PHE A 23 -0.04 -11.00 -2.94
N ILE A 24 -0.16 -12.30 -3.24
CA ILE A 24 -1.38 -13.08 -2.98
C ILE A 24 -1.69 -13.13 -1.49
N ILE A 25 -0.69 -13.40 -0.65
CA ILE A 25 -0.85 -13.43 0.82
C ILE A 25 -1.36 -12.06 1.33
N ILE A 26 -0.80 -10.97 0.84
CA ILE A 26 -1.21 -9.61 1.20
C ILE A 26 -2.67 -9.35 0.81
N ILE A 27 -3.07 -9.68 -0.41
CA ILE A 27 -4.47 -9.50 -0.84
C ILE A 27 -5.42 -10.31 0.04
N LEU A 28 -5.11 -11.57 0.32
CA LEU A 28 -5.92 -12.40 1.20
C LEU A 28 -6.02 -11.80 2.61
N PHE A 29 -4.91 -11.34 3.17
CA PHE A 29 -4.89 -10.65 4.47
C PHE A 29 -5.80 -9.42 4.48
N LEU A 30 -5.69 -8.55 3.46
CA LEU A 30 -6.50 -7.34 3.36
C LEU A 30 -8.00 -7.65 3.26
N LEU A 31 -8.38 -8.67 2.49
CA LEU A 31 -9.77 -9.11 2.36
C LEU A 31 -10.32 -9.67 3.68
N LEU A 32 -9.55 -10.49 4.38
CA LEU A 32 -9.97 -11.11 5.64
C LEU A 32 -10.11 -10.09 6.77
N VAL A 33 -9.17 -9.15 6.88
CA VAL A 33 -9.10 -8.17 7.98
C VAL A 33 -9.98 -6.96 7.73
N TYR A 34 -9.95 -6.40 6.51
CA TYR A 34 -10.61 -5.13 6.20
C TYR A 34 -11.89 -5.28 5.37
N ARG A 35 -12.21 -6.49 4.89
CA ARG A 35 -13.44 -6.78 4.12
C ARG A 35 -13.61 -5.85 2.91
N ILE A 36 -14.65 -4.99 2.92
CA ILE A 36 -14.95 -4.09 1.79
C ILE A 36 -13.83 -3.06 1.52
N PRO A 37 -13.30 -2.33 2.50
CA PRO A 37 -12.08 -1.54 2.28
C PRO A 37 -10.88 -2.37 1.78
N GLY A 38 -10.79 -3.65 2.19
CA GLY A 38 -9.77 -4.57 1.71
C GLY A 38 -9.86 -4.84 0.21
N LEU A 39 -11.07 -4.91 -0.36
CA LEU A 39 -11.27 -4.97 -1.81
C LEU A 39 -10.71 -3.71 -2.50
N ALA A 40 -11.05 -2.52 -1.99
CA ALA A 40 -10.51 -1.28 -2.53
C ALA A 40 -8.98 -1.23 -2.46
N ALA A 41 -8.38 -1.72 -1.36
CA ALA A 41 -6.93 -1.84 -1.24
C ALA A 41 -6.32 -2.80 -2.27
N GLY A 42 -6.96 -3.95 -2.49
CA GLY A 42 -6.51 -4.92 -3.48
C GLY A 42 -6.47 -4.31 -4.89
N PHE A 43 -7.53 -3.62 -5.29
CA PHE A 43 -7.56 -2.91 -6.58
C PHE A 43 -6.55 -1.76 -6.65
N ALA A 44 -6.38 -0.98 -5.58
CA ALA A 44 -5.37 0.07 -5.54
C ALA A 44 -3.95 -0.51 -5.64
N LEU A 45 -3.71 -1.68 -5.04
CA LEU A 45 -2.44 -2.37 -5.12
C LEU A 45 -2.16 -2.95 -6.52
N LEU A 46 -3.18 -3.49 -7.20
CA LEU A 46 -3.08 -3.89 -8.61
C LEU A 46 -2.74 -2.68 -9.49
N SER A 47 -3.44 -1.55 -9.30
CA SER A 47 -3.15 -0.30 -10.02
C SER A 47 -1.73 0.21 -9.74
N TYR A 48 -1.21 0.02 -8.50
CA TYR A 48 0.17 0.33 -8.17
C TYR A 48 1.15 -0.47 -9.03
N VAL A 49 0.96 -1.80 -9.11
CA VAL A 49 1.84 -2.68 -9.89
C VAL A 49 1.79 -2.31 -11.37
N GLU A 50 0.59 -2.07 -11.91
CA GLU A 50 0.40 -1.66 -13.30
C GLU A 50 1.11 -0.34 -13.62
N LEU A 51 0.91 0.70 -12.79
CA LEU A 51 1.58 1.99 -12.94
C LEU A 51 3.10 1.89 -12.78
N MET A 52 3.57 1.01 -11.90
CA MET A 52 5.00 0.76 -11.74
C MET A 52 5.61 0.12 -13.00
N LEU A 53 4.94 -0.86 -13.59
CA LEU A 53 5.38 -1.48 -14.84
C LEU A 53 5.37 -0.47 -16.00
N LEU A 54 4.34 0.37 -16.07
CA LEU A 54 4.27 1.46 -17.06
C LEU A 54 5.41 2.47 -16.89
N ALA A 55 5.72 2.83 -15.64
CA ALA A 55 6.83 3.75 -15.36
C ALA A 55 8.19 3.14 -15.73
N LEU A 56 8.42 1.86 -15.40
CA LEU A 56 9.65 1.17 -15.78
C LEU A 56 9.85 1.14 -17.29
N ASN A 57 8.79 0.85 -18.03
CA ASN A 57 8.84 0.83 -19.51
C ASN A 57 8.97 2.23 -20.08
N GLY A 58 8.21 3.21 -19.56
CA GLY A 58 8.20 4.58 -20.07
C GLY A 58 9.51 5.35 -19.87
N PHE A 59 10.27 4.99 -18.84
CA PHE A 59 11.59 5.57 -18.55
C PHE A 59 12.77 4.72 -19.02
N ASP A 60 12.52 3.63 -19.77
CA ASP A 60 13.55 2.67 -20.23
C ASP A 60 14.47 2.18 -19.10
N LEU A 61 13.91 1.97 -17.91
CA LEU A 61 14.68 1.58 -16.74
C LEU A 61 15.03 0.09 -16.80
N THR A 62 16.32 -0.21 -16.76
CA THR A 62 16.78 -1.59 -16.66
C THR A 62 16.47 -2.18 -15.30
N LEU A 63 15.73 -3.29 -15.30
CA LEU A 63 15.36 -3.99 -14.10
C LEU A 63 16.58 -4.75 -13.55
N THR A 64 17.16 -4.25 -12.46
CA THR A 64 18.25 -4.92 -11.73
C THR A 64 17.68 -5.75 -10.58
N LEU A 65 18.45 -6.75 -10.10
CA LEU A 65 18.03 -7.54 -8.94
C LEU A 65 17.69 -6.66 -7.70
N PRO A 66 18.52 -5.67 -7.31
CA PRO A 66 18.16 -4.72 -6.27
C PRO A 66 16.96 -3.83 -6.64
N GLY A 67 16.76 -3.53 -7.92
CA GLY A 67 15.59 -2.79 -8.39
C GLY A 67 14.29 -3.56 -8.12
N ILE A 68 14.28 -4.88 -8.33
CA ILE A 68 13.14 -5.73 -7.98
C ILE A 68 12.88 -5.71 -6.47
N ALA A 69 13.94 -5.78 -5.65
CA ALA A 69 13.80 -5.65 -4.20
C ALA A 69 13.16 -4.31 -3.80
N GLY A 70 13.52 -3.21 -4.50
CA GLY A 70 12.89 -1.91 -4.32
C GLY A 70 11.39 -1.91 -4.65
N ILE A 71 10.98 -2.60 -5.72
CA ILE A 71 9.55 -2.75 -6.09
C ILE A 71 8.80 -3.54 -5.02
N ILE A 72 9.34 -4.67 -4.57
CA ILE A 72 8.73 -5.51 -3.53
C ILE A 72 8.58 -4.74 -2.22
N LEU A 73 9.59 -3.97 -1.84
CA LEU A 73 9.54 -3.09 -0.67
C LEU A 73 8.42 -2.04 -0.80
N ASN A 74 8.31 -1.41 -1.96
CA ASN A 74 7.25 -0.42 -2.22
C ASN A 74 5.84 -1.05 -2.19
N ILE A 75 5.66 -2.30 -2.64
CA ILE A 75 4.40 -3.02 -2.50
C ILE A 75 4.02 -3.13 -1.00
N GLY A 76 4.97 -3.48 -0.14
CA GLY A 76 4.75 -3.51 1.31
C GLY A 76 4.33 -2.17 1.87
N MET A 77 5.01 -1.08 1.48
CA MET A 77 4.67 0.28 1.91
C MET A 77 3.31 0.76 1.36
N ALA A 78 2.94 0.36 0.14
CA ALA A 78 1.63 0.68 -0.43
C ALA A 78 0.48 0.01 0.34
N VAL A 79 0.70 -1.22 0.80
CA VAL A 79 -0.23 -1.91 1.69
C VAL A 79 -0.35 -1.20 3.02
N ASP A 80 0.77 -0.82 3.64
CA ASP A 80 0.80 -0.14 4.93
C ASP A 80 0.05 1.19 4.89
N ALA A 81 0.20 1.98 3.83
CA ALA A 81 -0.56 3.21 3.61
C ALA A 81 -2.09 2.96 3.62
N ASN A 82 -2.56 1.92 2.93
CA ASN A 82 -3.98 1.55 2.93
C ASN A 82 -4.45 1.05 4.30
N VAL A 83 -3.61 0.27 5.00
CA VAL A 83 -3.89 -0.21 6.37
C VAL A 83 -4.05 0.96 7.33
N ILE A 84 -3.16 1.95 7.29
CA ILE A 84 -3.26 3.18 8.10
C ILE A 84 -4.57 3.92 7.82
N ILE A 85 -4.94 4.11 6.55
CA ILE A 85 -6.19 4.76 6.16
C ILE A 85 -7.40 4.02 6.76
N TYR A 86 -7.46 2.71 6.60
CA TYR A 86 -8.61 1.93 7.05
C TYR A 86 -8.68 1.79 8.56
N ALA A 87 -7.54 1.74 9.24
CA ALA A 87 -7.50 1.81 10.70
C ALA A 87 -8.09 3.12 11.20
N ARG A 88 -7.74 4.26 10.58
CA ARG A 88 -8.33 5.57 10.93
C ARG A 88 -9.82 5.65 10.63
N ILE A 89 -10.30 5.10 9.51
CA ILE A 89 -11.73 5.03 9.21
C ILE A 89 -12.46 4.21 10.29
N ARG A 90 -11.92 3.07 10.69
CA ARG A 90 -12.50 2.21 11.75
C ARG A 90 -12.53 2.91 13.11
N GLU A 91 -11.48 3.64 13.47
CA GLU A 91 -11.45 4.44 14.70
C GLU A 91 -12.58 5.49 14.72
N GLU A 92 -12.80 6.19 13.61
CA GLU A 92 -13.84 7.19 13.49
C GLU A 92 -15.25 6.59 13.53
N ILE A 93 -15.45 5.40 12.95
CA ILE A 93 -16.71 4.66 13.08
C ILE A 93 -16.92 4.20 14.52
N ALA A 94 -15.86 3.71 15.19
CA ALA A 94 -15.91 3.30 16.57
C ALA A 94 -16.21 4.47 17.53
N ALA A 95 -15.81 5.69 17.16
CA ALA A 95 -16.17 6.93 17.86
C ALA A 95 -17.62 7.41 17.61
N GLY A 96 -18.45 6.60 16.93
CA GLY A 96 -19.88 6.90 16.70
C GLY A 96 -20.18 7.78 15.50
N LYS A 97 -19.20 8.06 14.62
CA LYS A 97 -19.42 8.84 13.41
C LYS A 97 -20.10 8.03 12.32
N THR A 98 -20.85 8.71 11.46
CA THR A 98 -21.40 8.09 10.25
C THR A 98 -20.27 7.60 9.32
N VAL A 99 -20.50 6.53 8.58
CA VAL A 99 -19.51 5.96 7.64
C VAL A 99 -19.00 7.03 6.67
N LYS A 100 -19.88 7.87 6.14
CA LYS A 100 -19.51 9.00 5.26
C LYS A 100 -18.51 9.96 5.91
N SER A 101 -18.78 10.36 7.14
CA SER A 101 -17.90 11.25 7.90
C SER A 101 -16.59 10.57 8.28
N ALA A 102 -16.65 9.28 8.67
CA ALA A 102 -15.50 8.48 9.03
C ALA A 102 -14.52 8.30 7.85
N ILE A 103 -15.03 8.04 6.64
CA ILE A 103 -14.20 7.96 5.43
C ILE A 103 -13.47 9.29 5.22
N ARG A 104 -14.19 10.41 5.22
CA ARG A 104 -13.58 11.73 4.99
C ARG A 104 -12.51 12.09 6.02
N ILE A 105 -12.81 11.87 7.30
CA ILE A 105 -11.89 12.20 8.40
C ILE A 105 -10.73 11.23 8.46
N GLY A 106 -10.99 9.94 8.25
CA GLY A 106 -9.98 8.89 8.24
C GLY A 106 -8.91 9.15 7.18
N PHE A 107 -9.31 9.45 5.93
CA PHE A 107 -8.37 9.84 4.88
C PHE A 107 -7.59 11.11 5.24
N LYS A 108 -8.26 12.15 5.76
CA LYS A 108 -7.58 13.39 6.15
C LYS A 108 -6.52 13.15 7.23
N LYS A 109 -6.83 12.36 8.26
CA LYS A 109 -5.88 12.04 9.35
C LYS A 109 -4.75 11.14 8.90
N ALA A 110 -5.03 10.17 8.03
CA ALA A 110 -4.03 9.24 7.51
C ALA A 110 -3.04 9.92 6.57
N THR A 111 -3.49 10.89 5.76
CA THR A 111 -2.67 11.55 4.74
C THR A 111 -1.38 12.13 5.33
N SER A 112 -1.45 12.84 6.46
CA SER A 112 -0.25 13.42 7.11
C SER A 112 0.75 12.32 7.47
N ALA A 113 0.31 11.29 8.19
CA ALA A 113 1.19 10.20 8.61
C ALA A 113 1.83 9.45 7.43
N ILE A 114 1.05 9.23 6.36
CA ILE A 114 1.54 8.56 5.15
C ILE A 114 2.57 9.43 4.43
N VAL A 115 2.30 10.71 4.26
CA VAL A 115 3.23 11.64 3.60
C VAL A 115 4.50 11.77 4.40
N ASP A 116 4.40 11.98 5.72
CA ASP A 116 5.56 12.16 6.61
C ASP A 116 6.49 10.92 6.58
N GLY A 117 5.91 9.71 6.66
CA GLY A 117 6.67 8.47 6.57
C GLY A 117 7.35 8.27 5.20
N ASN A 118 6.67 8.63 4.11
CA ASN A 118 7.22 8.49 2.76
C ASN A 118 8.27 9.55 2.43
N ILE A 119 8.18 10.76 2.99
CA ILE A 119 9.22 11.80 2.83
C ILE A 119 10.55 11.30 3.37
N THR A 120 10.57 10.67 4.55
CA THR A 120 11.79 10.12 5.13
C THR A 120 12.45 9.09 4.22
N THR A 121 11.66 8.17 3.67
CA THR A 121 12.15 7.15 2.74
C THR A 121 12.59 7.77 1.40
N LEU A 122 11.89 8.80 0.92
CA LEU A 122 12.25 9.52 -0.30
C LEU A 122 13.59 10.23 -0.15
N ILE A 123 13.86 10.87 1.00
CA ILE A 123 15.16 11.49 1.28
C ILE A 123 16.28 10.44 1.22
N ALA A 124 16.08 9.27 1.83
CA ALA A 124 17.05 8.18 1.76
C ALA A 124 17.28 7.70 0.30
N ALA A 125 16.21 7.53 -0.47
CA ALA A 125 16.29 7.16 -1.88
C ALA A 125 17.06 8.21 -2.71
N LEU A 126 16.81 9.51 -2.49
CA LEU A 126 17.51 10.60 -3.18
C LEU A 126 19.01 10.63 -2.83
N VAL A 127 19.39 10.40 -1.58
CA VAL A 127 20.80 10.30 -1.18
C VAL A 127 21.47 9.11 -1.87
N LEU A 128 20.78 7.96 -1.95
CA LEU A 128 21.28 6.79 -2.67
C LEU A 128 21.38 7.03 -4.18
N LEU A 129 20.47 7.79 -4.77
CA LEU A 129 20.54 8.18 -6.18
C LEU A 129 21.75 9.08 -6.45
N TRP A 130 22.03 10.01 -5.54
CA TRP A 130 23.14 10.95 -5.69
C TRP A 130 24.50 10.32 -5.47
N ARG A 131 24.64 9.51 -4.42
CA ARG A 131 25.92 8.90 -4.00
C ARG A 131 26.10 7.46 -4.43
N GLY A 132 25.02 6.76 -4.78
CA GLY A 132 25.05 5.36 -5.18
C GLY A 132 25.69 5.16 -6.55
N SER A 133 26.21 3.97 -6.75
CA SER A 133 26.78 3.51 -8.03
C SER A 133 26.20 2.16 -8.42
N GLY A 134 26.22 1.86 -9.72
CA GLY A 134 25.83 0.56 -10.24
C GLY A 134 24.43 0.11 -9.80
N THR A 135 24.35 -1.06 -9.18
CA THR A 135 23.10 -1.71 -8.77
C THR A 135 22.34 -0.98 -7.66
N VAL A 136 23.06 -0.24 -6.78
CA VAL A 136 22.44 0.55 -5.71
C VAL A 136 21.60 1.69 -6.29
N LYS A 137 22.07 2.29 -7.39
CA LYS A 137 21.34 3.35 -8.10
C LYS A 137 20.04 2.81 -8.69
N GLY A 138 20.05 1.58 -9.23
CA GLY A 138 18.84 0.91 -9.74
C GLY A 138 17.79 0.71 -8.63
N PHE A 139 18.20 0.24 -7.45
CA PHE A 139 17.33 0.14 -6.28
C PHE A 139 16.73 1.50 -5.89
N ALA A 140 17.58 2.52 -5.77
CA ALA A 140 17.15 3.86 -5.36
C ALA A 140 16.17 4.49 -6.37
N THR A 141 16.36 4.26 -7.66
CA THR A 141 15.45 4.73 -8.73
C THR A 141 14.07 4.10 -8.60
N THR A 142 14.01 2.75 -8.51
CA THR A 142 12.73 2.06 -8.36
C THR A 142 12.03 2.41 -7.05
N LEU A 143 12.80 2.60 -5.96
CA LEU A 143 12.28 3.05 -4.68
C LEU A 143 11.66 4.44 -4.77
N ALA A 144 12.36 5.42 -5.35
CA ALA A 144 11.87 6.79 -5.48
C ALA A 144 10.60 6.86 -6.35
N ILE A 145 10.61 6.25 -7.54
CA ILE A 145 9.45 6.21 -8.43
C ILE A 145 8.26 5.52 -7.74
N GLY A 146 8.53 4.38 -7.08
CA GLY A 146 7.51 3.62 -6.39
C GLY A 146 6.84 4.40 -5.26
N ILE A 147 7.56 5.26 -4.53
CA ILE A 147 6.98 6.13 -3.49
C ILE A 147 5.96 7.11 -4.10
N PHE A 148 6.27 7.75 -5.23
CA PHE A 148 5.32 8.65 -5.89
C PHE A 148 4.08 7.92 -6.37
N ILE A 149 4.24 6.75 -7.01
CA ILE A 149 3.11 5.93 -7.48
C ILE A 149 2.27 5.46 -6.29
N GLN A 150 2.91 5.02 -5.20
CA GLN A 150 2.25 4.58 -3.98
C GLN A 150 1.40 5.70 -3.34
N LEU A 151 1.96 6.91 -3.22
CA LEU A 151 1.21 8.07 -2.70
C LEU A 151 -0.01 8.36 -3.58
N PHE A 152 0.16 8.32 -4.89
CA PHE A 152 -0.95 8.52 -5.82
C PHE A 152 -2.01 7.43 -5.68
N THR A 153 -1.63 6.15 -5.69
CA THR A 153 -2.58 5.03 -5.63
C THR A 153 -3.30 4.96 -4.29
N SER A 154 -2.62 5.20 -3.18
CA SER A 154 -3.23 5.13 -1.84
C SER A 154 -4.10 6.34 -1.52
N LEU A 155 -3.70 7.56 -1.92
CA LEU A 155 -4.44 8.77 -1.57
C LEU A 155 -5.51 9.15 -2.60
N VAL A 156 -5.35 8.78 -3.87
CA VAL A 156 -6.28 9.13 -4.94
C VAL A 156 -7.11 7.91 -5.36
N ILE A 157 -6.47 6.84 -5.84
CA ILE A 157 -7.19 5.65 -6.35
C ILE A 157 -7.96 4.94 -5.24
N SER A 158 -7.29 4.61 -4.13
CA SER A 158 -7.93 3.93 -3.00
C SER A 158 -9.08 4.77 -2.42
N ARG A 159 -8.90 6.09 -2.33
CA ARG A 159 -9.96 7.00 -1.90
C ARG A 159 -11.18 6.97 -2.84
N GLY A 160 -10.94 7.04 -4.14
CA GLY A 160 -12.00 6.95 -5.16
C GLY A 160 -12.76 5.63 -5.08
N LEU A 161 -12.03 4.51 -4.94
CA LEU A 161 -12.62 3.18 -4.82
C LEU A 161 -13.46 3.01 -3.55
N VAL A 162 -12.98 3.50 -2.39
CA VAL A 162 -13.76 3.47 -1.15
C VAL A 162 -15.04 4.30 -1.27
N TRP A 163 -14.98 5.50 -1.90
CA TRP A 163 -16.16 6.31 -2.16
C TRP A 163 -17.12 5.64 -3.15
N MET A 164 -16.61 5.00 -4.19
CA MET A 164 -17.41 4.24 -5.15
C MET A 164 -18.16 3.10 -4.43
N LEU A 165 -17.47 2.29 -3.64
CA LEU A 165 -18.09 1.22 -2.85
C LEU A 165 -19.13 1.75 -1.87
N TYR A 166 -18.88 2.89 -1.22
CA TYR A 166 -19.87 3.55 -0.36
C TYR A 166 -21.14 3.90 -1.12
N HIS A 167 -21.05 4.43 -2.36
CA HIS A 167 -22.22 4.79 -3.18
C HIS A 167 -22.93 3.56 -3.76
N MET A 168 -22.25 2.44 -3.94
CA MET A 168 -22.83 1.16 -4.39
C MET A 168 -23.68 0.48 -3.28
N GLY A 169 -23.82 1.10 -2.10
CA GLY A 169 -24.69 0.60 -1.03
C GLY A 169 -23.97 -0.01 0.18
N PHE A 170 -22.64 -0.04 0.19
CA PHE A 170 -21.85 -0.52 1.34
C PHE A 170 -21.74 0.55 2.44
N GLN A 171 -22.89 1.01 2.95
CA GLN A 171 -22.98 2.12 3.92
C GLN A 171 -23.03 1.64 5.38
N LYS A 172 -23.17 0.33 5.62
CA LYS A 172 -23.28 -0.20 6.99
C LYS A 172 -21.90 -0.27 7.67
N PRO A 173 -21.77 0.16 8.94
CA PRO A 173 -20.51 0.07 9.70
C PRO A 173 -19.91 -1.34 9.74
N ALA A 174 -20.75 -2.38 9.70
CA ALA A 174 -20.32 -3.78 9.71
C ALA A 174 -19.42 -4.17 8.51
N PHE A 175 -19.51 -3.47 7.38
CA PHE A 175 -18.67 -3.71 6.21
C PHE A 175 -17.25 -3.18 6.37
N TYR A 176 -17.04 -2.23 7.29
CA TYR A 176 -15.73 -1.60 7.56
C TYR A 176 -14.99 -2.24 8.75
N GLY A 177 -15.53 -3.29 9.36
CA GLY A 177 -14.91 -4.05 10.43
C GLY A 177 -15.78 -4.15 11.69
N LYS A 178 -15.42 -5.08 12.60
CA LYS A 178 -16.22 -5.34 13.80
C LYS A 178 -16.33 -4.09 14.70
N GLU A 179 -17.57 -3.73 15.07
CA GLU A 179 -17.86 -2.80 16.18
C GLU A 179 -17.28 -3.35 17.50
N ARG A 180 -16.16 -2.81 17.95
CA ARG A 180 -15.67 -3.05 19.33
C ARG A 180 -16.39 -2.20 20.37
N VAL A 181 -17.24 -1.25 19.96
CA VAL A 181 -17.85 -0.22 20.83
C VAL A 181 -18.89 -0.79 21.79
N LYS A 182 -19.59 -1.88 21.47
CA LYS A 182 -20.61 -2.44 22.37
C LYS A 182 -20.06 -3.07 23.66
N ARG A 183 -18.77 -3.35 23.77
CA ARG A 183 -18.20 -3.91 25.01
C ARG A 183 -17.86 -2.86 26.06
N THR A 184 -17.38 -1.69 25.66
CA THR A 184 -16.93 -0.65 26.60
C THR A 184 -18.14 0.00 27.32
N ILE A 185 -19.24 0.23 26.60
CA ILE A 185 -20.46 0.82 27.21
C ILE A 185 -21.10 -0.13 28.23
N LYS A 186 -21.13 -1.44 27.96
CA LYS A 186 -21.64 -2.43 28.94
C LYS A 186 -20.79 -2.56 30.22
N PHE A 187 -19.51 -2.17 30.17
CA PHE A 187 -18.66 -2.16 31.39
C PHE A 187 -18.84 -0.90 32.23
N VAL A 188 -19.21 0.23 31.61
CA VAL A 188 -19.45 1.49 32.31
C VAL A 188 -20.86 1.50 32.92
N GLU A 189 -21.85 0.88 32.31
CA GLU A 189 -23.22 0.80 32.78
C GLU A 189 -23.42 -0.23 33.95
N LYS A 190 -22.41 -1.06 34.21
CA LYS A 190 -22.42 -2.06 35.32
C LYS A 190 -21.61 -1.61 36.54
N ARG A 191 -21.15 -0.37 36.61
CA ARG A 191 -20.55 0.24 37.80
C ARG A 191 -21.45 1.36 38.31
#